data_9615a815faf38f25fbfabcec5256205e
#
_entry.id   9615a815faf38f25fbfabcec5256205e
#
_cell.length_a   1.000
_cell.length_b   1.000
_cell.length_c   1.000
_cell.angle_alpha   90.00
_cell.angle_beta   90.00
_cell.angle_gamma   90.00
#
_symmetry.space_group_name_H-M   'P 1'
#
loop_
_entity.id
_entity.type
_entity.pdbx_description
1 polymer ?
#
loop_
_entity_poly.entity_id
_entity_poly.type
_entity_poly.pdbx_seq_one_letter_code
_entity_poly.pdbx_strand_id
1 'polypeptide(L)'
;ISERASTMTDARPMLEVADLHAYYAKSHVLHGVNLNVGAGEIVCLLGRNGVGRSTTAKAIMGLVTGRGSVRFKGREILGRKAYEIAHCAVGYVPENRDVFAGLTVRQNLMLGVKDPKAFARGGTRWSIDDMYRLFPRLKERDGTAAGVLSGGEQQMLTLCRTLMGDPD
;
A
#
# COMPACT_ATOMS: atom_id res chain seq x y z
N ILE A 1 -26.61 -30.71 9.40
CA ILE A 1 -26.52 -29.27 9.78
C ILE A 1 -25.38 -29.24 10.82
N SER A 2 -24.19 -28.90 10.38
CA SER A 2 -23.00 -28.79 11.24
C SER A 2 -22.63 -27.32 11.29
N GLU A 3 -22.91 -26.67 12.41
CA GLU A 3 -22.40 -25.35 12.78
C GLU A 3 -20.86 -25.45 12.83
N ARG A 4 -20.19 -24.80 11.89
CA ARG A 4 -18.79 -24.47 12.06
C ARG A 4 -18.70 -23.28 13.01
N ALA A 5 -18.40 -23.57 14.27
CA ALA A 5 -18.00 -22.55 15.23
C ALA A 5 -16.79 -21.79 14.64
N SER A 6 -17.01 -20.52 14.30
CA SER A 6 -15.96 -19.56 13.99
C SER A 6 -15.18 -19.36 15.29
N THR A 7 -13.99 -19.89 15.37
CA THR A 7 -13.00 -19.50 16.40
C THR A 7 -12.60 -18.06 16.11
N MET A 8 -13.31 -17.11 16.71
CA MET A 8 -12.88 -15.72 16.79
C MET A 8 -11.61 -15.68 17.64
N THR A 9 -10.47 -15.68 17.00
CA THR A 9 -9.22 -15.27 17.64
C THR A 9 -9.41 -13.80 18.04
N ASP A 10 -9.31 -13.54 19.33
CA ASP A 10 -9.46 -12.22 19.99
C ASP A 10 -8.24 -11.29 19.69
N ALA A 11 -7.61 -11.47 18.55
CA ALA A 11 -6.49 -10.66 18.07
C ALA A 11 -7.05 -9.42 17.38
N ARG A 12 -6.71 -8.25 17.92
CA ARG A 12 -7.07 -6.95 17.30
C ARG A 12 -6.67 -6.94 15.82
N PRO A 13 -7.53 -6.46 14.92
CA PRO A 13 -7.20 -6.38 13.49
C PRO A 13 -5.95 -5.52 13.27
N MET A 14 -5.15 -5.86 12.26
CA MET A 14 -4.00 -5.07 11.86
C MET A 14 -4.44 -3.72 11.28
N LEU A 15 -5.49 -3.74 10.45
CA LEU A 15 -6.17 -2.55 9.95
C LEU A 15 -7.65 -2.62 10.33
N GLU A 16 -8.16 -1.55 10.93
CA GLU A 16 -9.57 -1.38 11.28
C GLU A 16 -10.06 -0.07 10.66
N VAL A 17 -11.11 -0.15 9.87
CA VAL A 17 -11.78 1.00 9.25
C VAL A 17 -13.23 1.00 9.74
N ALA A 18 -13.63 2.08 10.38
CA ALA A 18 -14.98 2.23 10.95
C ALA A 18 -15.62 3.54 10.49
N ASP A 19 -16.81 3.42 9.92
CA ASP A 19 -17.64 4.53 9.45
C ASP A 19 -16.86 5.53 8.58
N LEU A 20 -16.06 5.03 7.64
CA LEU A 20 -15.22 5.86 6.80
C LEU A 20 -16.03 6.57 5.73
N HIS A 21 -16.07 7.88 5.82
CA HIS A 21 -16.56 8.78 4.79
C HIS A 21 -15.38 9.43 4.07
N ALA A 22 -15.48 9.69 2.76
CA ALA A 22 -14.45 10.40 2.02
C ALA A 22 -15.05 11.42 1.05
N TYR A 23 -14.29 12.49 0.83
CA TYR A 23 -14.76 13.65 0.07
C TYR A 23 -13.70 14.10 -0.94
N TYR A 24 -14.13 14.36 -2.17
CA TYR A 24 -13.38 15.12 -3.16
C TYR A 24 -14.00 16.52 -3.25
N ALA A 25 -13.34 17.52 -2.69
CA ALA A 25 -13.89 18.86 -2.49
C ALA A 25 -15.26 18.79 -1.78
N LYS A 26 -16.35 19.09 -2.50
CA LYS A 26 -17.73 19.04 -1.98
C LYS A 26 -18.45 17.71 -2.25
N SER A 27 -17.86 16.82 -3.04
CA SER A 27 -18.49 15.55 -3.42
C SER A 27 -18.23 14.50 -2.35
N HIS A 28 -19.27 13.99 -1.71
CA HIS A 28 -19.25 12.89 -0.77
C HIS A 28 -19.24 11.57 -1.54
N VAL A 29 -18.16 10.80 -1.46
CA VAL A 29 -17.93 9.62 -2.28
C VAL A 29 -18.01 8.31 -1.50
N LEU A 30 -17.53 8.30 -0.25
CA LEU A 30 -17.68 7.15 0.64
C LEU A 30 -18.69 7.46 1.74
N HIS A 31 -19.60 6.54 1.98
CA HIS A 31 -20.76 6.71 2.87
C HIS A 31 -20.73 5.66 3.99
N GLY A 32 -19.75 5.76 4.91
CA GLY A 32 -19.69 4.88 6.08
C GLY A 32 -19.13 3.49 5.77
N VAL A 33 -17.95 3.41 5.13
CA VAL A 33 -17.27 2.14 4.83
C VAL A 33 -16.70 1.54 6.10
N ASN A 34 -16.98 0.24 6.32
CA ASN A 34 -16.45 -0.55 7.41
C ASN A 34 -15.71 -1.76 6.84
N LEU A 35 -14.46 -1.98 7.27
CA LEU A 35 -13.68 -3.18 6.96
C LEU A 35 -12.59 -3.42 8.00
N ASN A 36 -12.21 -4.67 8.16
CA ASN A 36 -11.09 -5.08 9.00
C ASN A 36 -10.16 -5.98 8.21
N VAL A 37 -8.87 -5.91 8.51
CA VAL A 37 -7.84 -6.81 7.97
C VAL A 37 -7.03 -7.35 9.15
N GLY A 38 -7.04 -8.65 9.33
CA GLY A 38 -6.24 -9.36 10.31
C GLY A 38 -4.76 -9.45 9.91
N ALA A 39 -3.90 -9.84 10.85
CA ALA A 39 -2.50 -10.12 10.54
C ALA A 39 -2.40 -11.35 9.61
N GLY A 40 -1.66 -11.21 8.50
CA GLY A 40 -1.52 -12.27 7.49
C GLY A 40 -2.76 -12.53 6.64
N GLU A 41 -3.79 -11.69 6.74
CA GLU A 41 -5.03 -11.80 5.97
C GLU A 41 -4.94 -11.05 4.65
N ILE A 42 -5.63 -11.56 3.63
CA ILE A 42 -5.86 -10.90 2.34
C ILE A 42 -7.34 -10.57 2.23
N VAL A 43 -7.67 -9.28 2.16
CA VAL A 43 -9.03 -8.79 1.99
C VAL A 43 -9.21 -8.20 0.61
N CYS A 44 -10.21 -8.66 -0.15
CA CYS A 44 -10.54 -8.17 -1.47
C CYS A 44 -11.74 -7.21 -1.43
N LEU A 45 -11.55 -5.98 -1.90
CA LEU A 45 -12.66 -5.04 -2.14
C LEU A 45 -13.23 -5.27 -3.54
N LEU A 46 -14.38 -5.92 -3.59
CA LEU A 46 -15.07 -6.21 -4.85
C LEU A 46 -16.17 -5.16 -5.12
N GLY A 47 -16.44 -4.91 -6.40
CA GLY A 47 -17.50 -4.00 -6.82
C GLY A 47 -17.28 -3.43 -8.23
N ARG A 48 -18.32 -2.79 -8.77
CA ARG A 48 -18.27 -2.13 -10.10
C ARG A 48 -17.27 -0.94 -10.08
N ASN A 49 -16.87 -0.50 -11.26
CA ASN A 49 -16.08 0.73 -11.38
C ASN A 49 -16.86 1.92 -10.82
N GLY A 50 -16.19 2.80 -10.09
CA GLY A 50 -16.80 3.98 -9.48
C GLY A 50 -17.44 3.78 -8.10
N VAL A 51 -17.48 2.55 -7.54
CA VAL A 51 -18.08 2.32 -6.19
C VAL A 51 -17.20 2.76 -5.01
N GLY A 52 -16.04 3.37 -5.26
CA GLY A 52 -15.21 3.93 -4.21
C GLY A 52 -14.03 3.06 -3.74
N ARG A 53 -13.72 1.91 -4.39
CA ARG A 53 -12.60 1.04 -4.00
C ARG A 53 -11.27 1.79 -3.87
N SER A 54 -10.85 2.47 -4.93
CA SER A 54 -9.61 3.28 -4.94
C SER A 54 -9.68 4.46 -3.99
N THR A 55 -10.88 5.04 -3.80
CA THR A 55 -11.11 6.12 -2.84
C THR A 55 -10.93 5.63 -1.41
N THR A 56 -11.37 4.41 -1.08
CA THR A 56 -11.16 3.78 0.24
C THR A 56 -9.66 3.65 0.53
N ALA A 57 -8.88 3.07 -0.40
CA ALA A 57 -7.43 2.96 -0.24
C ALA A 57 -6.75 4.34 -0.11
N LYS A 58 -7.13 5.32 -0.93
CA LYS A 58 -6.61 6.69 -0.86
C LYS A 58 -6.97 7.40 0.46
N ALA A 59 -8.18 7.19 0.99
CA ALA A 59 -8.59 7.77 2.27
C ALA A 59 -7.81 7.16 3.44
N ILE A 60 -7.57 5.85 3.43
CA ILE A 60 -6.71 5.18 4.41
C ILE A 60 -5.30 5.77 4.38
N MET A 61 -4.78 6.07 3.20
CA MET A 61 -3.44 6.67 3.01
C MET A 61 -3.37 8.18 3.23
N GLY A 62 -4.46 8.83 3.65
CA GLY A 62 -4.47 10.29 3.85
C GLY A 62 -4.33 11.11 2.57
N LEU A 63 -4.59 10.51 1.39
CA LEU A 63 -4.56 11.16 0.08
C LEU A 63 -5.88 11.85 -0.29
N VAL A 64 -6.93 11.58 0.48
CA VAL A 64 -8.27 12.14 0.31
C VAL A 64 -8.81 12.49 1.70
N THR A 65 -9.52 13.61 1.81
CA THR A 65 -10.13 14.02 3.08
C THR A 65 -11.19 13.00 3.52
N GLY A 66 -11.07 12.50 4.75
CA GLY A 66 -11.98 11.52 5.33
C GLY A 66 -12.51 11.92 6.69
N ARG A 67 -13.60 11.26 7.10
CA ARG A 67 -14.15 11.26 8.47
C ARG A 67 -14.44 9.83 8.88
N GLY A 68 -14.58 9.57 10.18
CA GLY A 68 -14.72 8.24 10.74
C GLY A 68 -13.46 7.85 11.52
N SER A 69 -13.05 6.59 11.45
CA SER A 69 -11.83 6.09 12.10
C SER A 69 -11.10 5.12 11.19
N VAL A 70 -9.78 5.26 11.13
CA VAL A 70 -8.88 4.29 10.48
C VAL A 70 -7.75 4.01 11.44
N ARG A 71 -7.69 2.78 11.95
CA ARG A 71 -6.64 2.36 12.89
C ARG A 71 -5.73 1.33 12.25
N PHE A 72 -4.45 1.53 12.39
CA PHE A 72 -3.43 0.57 12.00
C PHE A 72 -2.63 0.15 13.24
N LYS A 73 -2.63 -1.16 13.52
CA LYS A 73 -2.05 -1.73 14.76
C LYS A 73 -2.55 -1.00 16.02
N GLY A 74 -3.86 -0.70 16.07
CA GLY A 74 -4.53 -0.03 17.17
C GLY A 74 -4.29 1.49 17.27
N ARG A 75 -3.47 2.08 16.38
CA ARG A 75 -3.19 3.53 16.36
C ARG A 75 -4.04 4.22 15.31
N GLU A 76 -4.70 5.32 15.68
CA GLU A 76 -5.46 6.13 14.73
C GLU A 76 -4.51 6.78 13.71
N ILE A 77 -4.81 6.59 12.41
CA ILE A 77 -4.04 7.14 11.30
C ILE A 77 -4.86 8.06 10.39
N LEU A 78 -6.19 8.09 10.51
CA LEU A 78 -7.02 8.99 9.72
C LEU A 78 -6.66 10.45 10.01
N GLY A 79 -6.58 11.25 8.95
CA GLY A 79 -6.21 12.67 9.03
C GLY A 79 -4.72 12.95 9.16
N ARG A 80 -3.86 11.92 9.28
CA ARG A 80 -2.42 12.08 9.18
C ARG A 80 -2.00 12.32 7.73
N LYS A 81 -0.83 12.92 7.55
CA LYS A 81 -0.24 13.10 6.22
C LYS A 81 0.22 11.75 5.66
N ALA A 82 0.13 11.57 4.33
CA ALA A 82 0.46 10.31 3.67
C ALA A 82 1.87 9.77 4.02
N TYR A 83 2.87 10.65 4.14
CA TYR A 83 4.22 10.23 4.53
C TYR A 83 4.30 9.71 5.99
N GLU A 84 3.51 10.27 6.90
CA GLU A 84 3.45 9.79 8.29
C GLU A 84 2.81 8.40 8.35
N ILE A 85 1.75 8.17 7.55
CA ILE A 85 1.10 6.86 7.43
C ILE A 85 2.08 5.84 6.82
N ALA A 86 2.81 6.24 5.78
CA ALA A 86 3.85 5.39 5.20
C ALA A 86 4.94 5.01 6.21
N HIS A 87 5.35 5.92 7.11
CA HIS A 87 6.30 5.63 8.18
C HIS A 87 5.73 4.72 9.28
N CYS A 88 4.40 4.56 9.36
CA CYS A 88 3.78 3.53 10.19
C CYS A 88 3.82 2.13 9.56
N ALA A 89 4.63 1.94 8.51
CA ALA A 89 4.76 0.68 7.75
C ALA A 89 3.49 0.29 6.95
N VAL A 90 2.66 1.26 6.57
CA VAL A 90 1.58 1.04 5.60
C VAL A 90 2.14 1.23 4.20
N GLY A 91 2.03 0.21 3.35
CA GLY A 91 2.41 0.27 1.94
C GLY A 91 1.20 0.58 1.04
N TYR A 92 1.40 1.39 0.01
CA TYR A 92 0.36 1.70 -0.99
C TYR A 92 0.91 1.60 -2.40
N VAL A 93 0.21 0.83 -3.24
CA VAL A 93 0.50 0.71 -4.68
C VAL A 93 -0.62 1.42 -5.44
N PRO A 94 -0.34 2.56 -6.09
CA PRO A 94 -1.35 3.31 -6.83
C PRO A 94 -1.74 2.60 -8.13
N GLU A 95 -2.99 2.80 -8.58
CA GLU A 95 -3.50 2.23 -9.84
C GLU A 95 -2.76 2.77 -11.07
N ASN A 96 -2.30 4.02 -11.02
CA ASN A 96 -1.70 4.72 -12.15
C ASN A 96 -0.21 4.42 -12.37
N ARG A 97 0.30 3.39 -11.73
CA ARG A 97 1.70 2.94 -11.84
C ARG A 97 2.77 3.91 -11.33
N ASP A 98 2.51 5.17 -11.14
CA ASP A 98 3.30 6.30 -10.57
C ASP A 98 4.83 6.06 -10.47
N VAL A 99 5.47 5.66 -11.59
CA VAL A 99 6.92 5.55 -11.67
C VAL A 99 7.56 6.93 -11.89
N PHE A 100 8.75 7.12 -11.37
CA PHE A 100 9.57 8.29 -11.70
C PHE A 100 10.23 8.04 -13.06
N ALA A 101 9.59 8.50 -14.13
CA ALA A 101 9.90 8.17 -15.52
C ALA A 101 11.34 8.48 -15.93
N GLY A 102 11.93 9.57 -15.43
CA GLY A 102 13.31 9.99 -15.70
C GLY A 102 14.37 9.25 -14.89
N LEU A 103 13.98 8.47 -13.90
CA LEU A 103 14.88 7.67 -13.07
C LEU A 103 14.97 6.24 -13.60
N THR A 104 16.13 5.60 -13.40
CA THR A 104 16.28 4.17 -13.73
C THR A 104 15.43 3.28 -12.83
N VAL A 105 15.28 2.00 -13.22
CA VAL A 105 14.64 0.98 -12.39
C VAL A 105 15.27 0.95 -11.00
N ARG A 106 16.60 0.84 -10.93
CA ARG A 106 17.34 0.82 -9.65
C ARG A 106 17.10 2.06 -8.82
N GLN A 107 17.14 3.24 -9.42
CA GLN A 107 16.86 4.51 -8.71
C GLN A 107 15.43 4.57 -8.18
N ASN A 108 14.45 4.10 -8.97
CA ASN A 108 13.06 4.00 -8.50
C ASN A 108 12.94 3.08 -7.28
N LEU A 109 13.60 1.91 -7.28
CA LEU A 109 13.61 0.99 -6.14
C LEU A 109 14.20 1.66 -4.90
N MET A 110 15.34 2.35 -5.03
CA MET A 110 16.02 3.03 -3.93
C MET A 110 15.17 4.14 -3.29
N LEU A 111 14.29 4.80 -4.05
CA LEU A 111 13.35 5.78 -3.51
C LEU A 111 12.31 5.15 -2.54
N GLY A 112 12.11 3.84 -2.61
CA GLY A 112 11.24 3.12 -1.66
C GLY A 112 11.85 2.97 -0.26
N VAL A 113 13.17 3.03 -0.15
CA VAL A 113 13.89 2.78 1.11
C VAL A 113 13.64 3.92 2.11
N LYS A 114 12.95 3.61 3.21
CA LYS A 114 12.59 4.59 4.26
C LYS A 114 13.72 4.81 5.28
N ASP A 115 14.49 3.76 5.58
CA ASP A 115 15.67 3.82 6.46
C ASP A 115 16.92 3.37 5.70
N PRO A 116 17.66 4.30 5.07
CA PRO A 116 18.87 3.96 4.34
C PRO A 116 19.97 3.32 5.22
N LYS A 117 20.00 3.63 6.52
CA LYS A 117 20.99 3.06 7.44
C LYS A 117 20.68 1.61 7.78
N ALA A 118 19.40 1.30 8.04
CA ALA A 118 18.96 -0.08 8.23
C ALA A 118 19.15 -0.89 6.95
N PHE A 119 18.76 -0.34 5.81
CA PHE A 119 18.93 -0.99 4.50
C PHE A 119 20.40 -1.32 4.20
N ALA A 120 21.32 -0.37 4.38
CA ALA A 120 22.76 -0.56 4.15
C ALA A 120 23.36 -1.67 5.04
N ARG A 121 22.79 -1.91 6.23
CA ARG A 121 23.24 -2.96 7.16
C ARG A 121 22.51 -4.29 6.95
N GLY A 122 21.63 -4.40 5.95
CA GLY A 122 20.79 -5.60 5.75
C GLY A 122 19.72 -5.81 6.82
N GLY A 123 19.34 -4.74 7.52
CA GLY A 123 18.33 -4.77 8.61
C GLY A 123 16.89 -4.58 8.15
N THR A 124 16.63 -4.60 6.83
CA THR A 124 15.28 -4.58 6.25
C THR A 124 14.88 -5.97 5.77
N ARG A 125 13.58 -6.26 5.73
CA ARG A 125 13.06 -7.55 5.20
C ARG A 125 13.32 -7.72 3.70
N TRP A 126 13.39 -6.62 2.95
CA TRP A 126 13.50 -6.61 1.50
C TRP A 126 14.79 -5.95 1.02
N SER A 127 15.50 -6.62 0.14
CA SER A 127 16.66 -6.12 -0.59
C SER A 127 16.34 -5.92 -2.07
N ILE A 128 17.22 -5.24 -2.81
CA ILE A 128 17.11 -5.13 -4.27
C ILE A 128 17.18 -6.51 -4.92
N ASP A 129 18.02 -7.42 -4.41
CA ASP A 129 18.14 -8.77 -4.95
C ASP A 129 16.85 -9.58 -4.76
N ASP A 130 16.09 -9.33 -3.68
CA ASP A 130 14.77 -9.93 -3.49
C ASP A 130 13.79 -9.43 -4.55
N MET A 131 13.81 -8.13 -4.86
CA MET A 131 12.96 -7.57 -5.91
C MET A 131 13.29 -8.18 -7.28
N TYR A 132 14.58 -8.40 -7.57
CA TYR A 132 15.02 -9.02 -8.82
C TYR A 132 14.72 -10.52 -8.87
N ARG A 133 14.68 -11.21 -7.72
CA ARG A 133 14.20 -12.60 -7.65
C ARG A 133 12.70 -12.71 -7.92
N LEU A 134 11.91 -11.78 -7.36
CA LEU A 134 10.46 -11.74 -7.60
C LEU A 134 10.13 -11.36 -9.06
N PHE A 135 10.87 -10.42 -9.63
CA PHE A 135 10.64 -9.91 -10.98
C PHE A 135 11.95 -9.82 -11.79
N PRO A 136 12.44 -10.94 -12.37
CA PRO A 136 13.71 -10.98 -13.09
C PRO A 136 13.83 -9.97 -14.24
N ARG A 137 12.70 -9.63 -14.88
CA ARG A 137 12.65 -8.61 -15.96
C ARG A 137 13.10 -7.23 -15.48
N LEU A 138 12.88 -6.88 -14.22
CA LEU A 138 13.38 -5.61 -13.68
C LEU A 138 14.91 -5.61 -13.54
N LYS A 139 15.53 -6.77 -13.26
CA LYS A 139 16.98 -6.90 -13.23
C LYS A 139 17.59 -6.66 -14.60
N GLU A 140 17.00 -7.23 -15.66
CA GLU A 140 17.44 -7.03 -17.05
C GLU A 140 17.38 -5.55 -17.47
N ARG A 141 16.53 -4.77 -16.82
CA ARG A 141 16.27 -3.35 -17.07
C ARG A 141 16.82 -2.42 -16.00
N ASP A 142 17.69 -2.89 -15.12
CA ASP A 142 18.17 -2.16 -13.92
C ASP A 142 18.61 -0.71 -14.21
N GLY A 143 19.41 -0.52 -15.25
CA GLY A 143 19.87 0.80 -15.70
C GLY A 143 18.94 1.53 -16.67
N THR A 144 17.79 0.96 -17.04
CA THR A 144 16.85 1.54 -18.00
C THR A 144 15.95 2.58 -17.30
N ALA A 145 15.70 3.72 -17.96
CA ALA A 145 14.75 4.71 -17.46
C ALA A 145 13.34 4.11 -17.36
N ALA A 146 12.66 4.34 -16.23
CA ALA A 146 11.35 3.72 -15.95
C ALA A 146 10.25 4.17 -16.92
N GLY A 147 10.40 5.33 -17.55
CA GLY A 147 9.44 5.85 -18.52
C GLY A 147 9.33 5.04 -19.81
N VAL A 148 10.37 4.25 -20.18
CA VAL A 148 10.35 3.43 -21.40
C VAL A 148 9.97 1.97 -21.14
N LEU A 149 9.67 1.62 -19.89
CA LEU A 149 9.17 0.30 -19.52
C LEU A 149 7.75 0.09 -20.04
N SER A 150 7.40 -1.16 -20.33
CA SER A 150 6.01 -1.54 -20.58
C SER A 150 5.13 -1.27 -19.35
N GLY A 151 3.81 -1.15 -19.57
CA GLY A 151 2.87 -0.92 -18.48
C GLY A 151 2.91 -1.99 -17.38
N GLY A 152 3.15 -3.26 -17.74
CA GLY A 152 3.34 -4.34 -16.78
C GLY A 152 4.63 -4.20 -15.97
N GLU A 153 5.76 -3.87 -16.62
CA GLU A 153 7.04 -3.63 -15.94
C GLU A 153 6.96 -2.42 -14.99
N GLN A 154 6.26 -1.34 -15.38
CA GLN A 154 6.01 -0.19 -14.50
C GLN A 154 5.20 -0.59 -13.27
N GLN A 155 4.18 -1.46 -13.43
CA GLN A 155 3.40 -1.95 -12.31
C GLN A 155 4.24 -2.80 -11.34
N MET A 156 5.07 -3.71 -11.89
CA MET A 156 6.03 -4.50 -11.10
C MET A 156 6.99 -3.59 -10.34
N LEU A 157 7.54 -2.57 -11.01
CA LEU A 157 8.46 -1.60 -10.39
C LEU A 157 7.79 -0.82 -9.24
N THR A 158 6.55 -0.38 -9.43
CA THR A 158 5.80 0.33 -8.38
C THR A 158 5.54 -0.57 -7.16
N LEU A 159 5.18 -1.84 -7.39
CA LEU A 159 5.02 -2.83 -6.32
C LEU A 159 6.34 -3.04 -5.57
N CYS A 160 7.43 -3.30 -6.29
CA CYS A 160 8.76 -3.49 -5.72
C CYS A 160 9.21 -2.27 -4.91
N ARG A 161 9.01 -1.05 -5.43
CA ARG A 161 9.34 0.18 -4.72
C ARG A 161 8.57 0.29 -3.41
N THR A 162 7.31 -0.14 -3.38
CA THR A 162 6.51 -0.17 -2.15
C THR A 162 7.07 -1.18 -1.14
N LEU A 163 7.45 -2.39 -1.59
CA LEU A 163 8.08 -3.41 -0.75
C LEU A 163 9.43 -2.95 -0.17
N MET A 164 10.24 -2.21 -0.94
CA MET A 164 11.49 -1.61 -0.47
C MET A 164 11.31 -0.65 0.72
N GLY A 165 10.09 -0.15 0.93
CA GLY A 165 9.70 0.63 2.10
C GLY A 165 9.40 -0.20 3.34
N ASP A 166 9.61 -1.50 3.30
CA ASP A 166 9.42 -2.47 4.39
C ASP A 166 8.03 -2.37 5.05
N PRO A 167 6.91 -2.49 4.30
CA PRO A 167 5.57 -2.47 4.86
C PRO A 167 5.27 -3.75 5.67
N ASP A 168 4.35 -3.64 6.63
CA ASP A 168 3.86 -4.78 7.42
C ASP A 168 2.79 -5.60 6.74
#